data_fa70c9f3ed28b9e0941bd6a887ecc19c
#
_entry.id   fa70c9f3ed28b9e0941bd6a887ecc19c
#
_cell.length_a   1.000
_cell.length_b   1.000
_cell.length_c   1.000
_cell.angle_alpha   90.00
_cell.angle_beta   90.00
_cell.angle_gamma   90.00
#
_symmetry.space_group_name_H-M   'P 1'
#
loop_
_entity.id
_entity.type
_entity.pdbx_description
1 polymer ?
#
loop_
_entity_poly.entity_id
_entity_poly.type
_entity_poly.pdbx_seq_one_letter_code
_entity_poly.pdbx_strand_id
1 'polypeptide(L)'
;WRTRVTGVYPQGKVSLFKVTFKDGRTSYCCKEHLWKARKTIGFKLYDWETVNTETIMETLSKNSTAWHIPLPEPWVGLDNILPLDPYLLGLMLANADFNPRHPIAIRIDKGELKDRLTTLITEYSNRFYLKGKDYNIILPNKETGEHYIKDTLVTLELNGVRSPDKFIPNIYKNAKLKDRLALLQGIMDMSGEPGIQNHGTLSVHSKQLAEDIQYLVRSLGGTCKLSQRSTKLSTTDKQTYYVDMQVLHIKLRTPSTLFTIANKPLKVSDNDPSAKLLDLEIVLT
;
A
#
# COMPACT_ATOMS: atom_id res chain seq x y z
N TRP A 1 -10.31 -2.50 -16.79
CA TRP A 1 -10.99 -2.81 -18.05
C TRP A 1 -10.61 -1.76 -19.07
N ARG A 2 -10.06 -2.19 -20.21
CA ARG A 2 -9.96 -1.31 -21.37
C ARG A 2 -11.32 -1.28 -22.05
N THR A 3 -11.88 -0.09 -22.29
CA THR A 3 -13.12 0.08 -23.04
C THR A 3 -12.87 0.96 -24.27
N ARG A 4 -13.69 0.79 -25.28
CA ARG A 4 -13.61 1.60 -26.50
C ARG A 4 -14.56 2.77 -26.36
N VAL A 5 -14.07 3.98 -26.59
CA VAL A 5 -14.92 5.17 -26.71
C VAL A 5 -15.65 5.09 -28.06
N THR A 6 -16.99 5.06 -28.02
CA THR A 6 -17.85 4.95 -29.21
C THR A 6 -18.35 6.31 -29.69
N GLY A 7 -18.28 7.36 -28.84
CA GLY A 7 -18.68 8.71 -29.20
C GLY A 7 -18.32 9.71 -28.11
N VAL A 8 -18.17 10.97 -28.47
CA VAL A 8 -17.99 12.09 -27.55
C VAL A 8 -19.14 13.08 -27.80
N TYR A 9 -19.88 13.39 -26.75
CA TYR A 9 -21.08 14.25 -26.80
C TYR A 9 -20.86 15.45 -25.85
N PRO A 10 -20.36 16.59 -26.36
CA PRO A 10 -20.10 17.77 -25.55
C PRO A 10 -21.40 18.29 -24.91
N GLN A 11 -21.35 18.45 -23.57
CA GLN A 11 -22.50 18.92 -22.77
C GLN A 11 -22.43 20.43 -22.43
N GLY A 12 -21.44 21.14 -23.01
CA GLY A 12 -21.20 22.53 -22.69
C GLY A 12 -20.49 22.73 -21.33
N LYS A 13 -20.66 23.90 -20.73
CA LYS A 13 -20.10 24.23 -19.40
C LYS A 13 -21.08 23.82 -18.32
N VAL A 14 -20.67 22.93 -17.42
CA VAL A 14 -21.45 22.48 -16.27
C VAL A 14 -20.68 22.71 -14.97
N SER A 15 -21.41 22.95 -13.88
CA SER A 15 -20.82 23.02 -12.56
C SER A 15 -20.34 21.63 -12.11
N LEU A 16 -19.12 21.55 -11.60
CA LEU A 16 -18.56 20.31 -11.08
C LEU A 16 -18.51 20.32 -9.56
N PHE A 17 -18.82 19.19 -8.99
CA PHE A 17 -18.71 18.90 -7.58
C PHE A 17 -17.50 17.99 -7.34
N LYS A 18 -16.72 18.27 -6.31
CA LYS A 18 -15.66 17.38 -5.85
C LYS A 18 -16.27 16.41 -4.85
N VAL A 19 -16.32 15.15 -5.20
CA VAL A 19 -16.73 14.07 -4.30
C VAL A 19 -15.49 13.49 -3.64
N THR A 20 -15.44 13.50 -2.31
CA THR A 20 -14.36 12.94 -1.51
C THR A 20 -14.82 11.67 -0.82
N PHE A 21 -14.01 10.65 -0.84
CA PHE A 21 -14.25 9.38 -0.16
C PHE A 21 -13.42 9.29 1.12
N LYS A 22 -13.88 8.47 2.05
CA LYS A 22 -13.27 8.31 3.39
C LYS A 22 -11.79 7.88 3.37
N ASP A 23 -11.36 7.21 2.31
CA ASP A 23 -9.96 6.82 2.12
C ASP A 23 -9.11 7.89 1.41
N GLY A 24 -9.67 9.08 1.19
CA GLY A 24 -9.00 10.23 0.58
C GLY A 24 -9.04 10.25 -0.96
N ARG A 25 -9.68 9.27 -1.63
CA ARG A 25 -9.93 9.38 -3.08
C ARG A 25 -10.86 10.53 -3.36
N THR A 26 -10.73 11.11 -4.55
CA THR A 26 -11.62 12.17 -5.01
C THR A 26 -12.05 11.91 -6.45
N SER A 27 -13.25 12.39 -6.79
CA SER A 27 -13.75 12.41 -8.15
C SER A 27 -14.46 13.74 -8.40
N TYR A 28 -14.49 14.18 -9.64
CA TYR A 28 -15.24 15.36 -10.06
C TYR A 28 -16.39 14.93 -10.95
N CYS A 29 -17.60 15.42 -10.68
CA CYS A 29 -18.80 15.07 -11.44
C CYS A 29 -19.80 16.22 -11.41
N CYS A 30 -20.73 16.24 -12.38
CA CYS A 30 -21.88 17.13 -12.36
C CYS A 30 -22.96 16.59 -11.40
N LYS A 31 -23.99 17.37 -11.14
CA LYS A 31 -25.09 16.99 -10.24
C LYS A 31 -25.92 15.80 -10.75
N GLU A 32 -26.02 15.66 -12.05
CA GLU A 32 -26.78 14.60 -12.73
C GLU A 32 -25.98 13.27 -12.84
N HIS A 33 -24.68 13.27 -12.50
CA HIS A 33 -23.85 12.07 -12.61
C HIS A 33 -24.42 10.92 -11.76
N LEU A 34 -24.57 9.76 -12.39
CA LEU A 34 -25.18 8.58 -11.78
C LEU A 34 -24.12 7.71 -11.10
N TRP A 35 -24.39 7.34 -9.85
CA TRP A 35 -23.59 6.44 -9.03
C TRP A 35 -24.35 5.15 -8.78
N LYS A 36 -23.69 4.00 -8.92
CA LYS A 36 -24.14 2.79 -8.23
C LYS A 36 -23.75 2.94 -6.78
N ALA A 37 -24.73 3.16 -5.91
CA ALA A 37 -24.47 3.44 -4.50
C ALA A 37 -25.45 2.69 -3.60
N ARG A 38 -25.11 2.58 -2.34
CA ARG A 38 -26.01 2.14 -1.27
C ARG A 38 -25.87 3.06 -0.06
N LYS A 39 -26.94 3.19 0.70
CA LYS A 39 -26.95 4.02 1.90
C LYS A 39 -26.98 3.19 3.18
N THR A 40 -26.41 3.77 4.23
CA THR A 40 -26.58 3.33 5.61
C THR A 40 -27.27 4.44 6.37
N ILE A 41 -28.34 4.12 7.10
CA ILE A 41 -29.05 5.05 8.00
C ILE A 41 -29.02 4.44 9.39
N GLY A 42 -28.30 5.09 10.32
CA GLY A 42 -27.98 4.48 11.61
C GLY A 42 -27.23 3.15 11.44
N PHE A 43 -27.83 2.04 11.89
CA PHE A 43 -27.23 0.69 11.75
C PHE A 43 -27.82 -0.11 10.58
N LYS A 44 -28.78 0.46 9.83
CA LYS A 44 -29.45 -0.25 8.74
C LYS A 44 -28.74 0.01 7.42
N LEU A 45 -28.28 -1.07 6.78
CA LEU A 45 -27.73 -1.07 5.43
C LEU A 45 -28.86 -1.35 4.42
N TYR A 46 -28.89 -0.55 3.35
CA TYR A 46 -29.87 -0.67 2.26
C TYR A 46 -29.22 -1.33 1.03
N ASP A 47 -30.03 -1.77 0.10
CA ASP A 47 -29.58 -2.39 -1.15
C ASP A 47 -28.91 -1.38 -2.10
N TRP A 48 -28.21 -1.88 -3.10
CA TRP A 48 -27.60 -1.09 -4.14
C TRP A 48 -28.67 -0.46 -5.04
N GLU A 49 -28.55 0.83 -5.24
CA GLU A 49 -29.41 1.61 -6.12
C GLU A 49 -28.57 2.50 -7.05
N THR A 50 -29.18 2.96 -8.16
CA THR A 50 -28.58 4.00 -9.02
C THR A 50 -29.14 5.34 -8.59
N VAL A 51 -28.26 6.26 -8.20
CA VAL A 51 -28.64 7.56 -7.64
C VAL A 51 -27.73 8.65 -8.22
N ASN A 52 -28.25 9.86 -8.42
CA ASN A 52 -27.45 10.97 -8.90
C ASN A 52 -26.73 11.71 -7.75
N THR A 53 -25.75 12.53 -8.11
CA THR A 53 -24.95 13.30 -7.14
C THR A 53 -25.81 14.24 -6.30
N GLU A 54 -26.83 14.88 -6.91
CA GLU A 54 -27.74 15.81 -6.23
C GLU A 54 -28.47 15.12 -5.06
N THR A 55 -29.05 13.94 -5.29
CA THR A 55 -29.72 13.15 -4.25
C THR A 55 -28.77 12.73 -3.13
N ILE A 56 -27.52 12.36 -3.47
CA ILE A 56 -26.50 12.04 -2.46
C ILE A 56 -26.22 13.28 -1.60
N MET A 57 -26.01 14.45 -2.21
CA MET A 57 -25.73 15.70 -1.51
C MET A 57 -26.86 16.10 -0.56
N GLU A 58 -28.12 16.05 -1.04
CA GLU A 58 -29.29 16.40 -0.25
C GLU A 58 -29.49 15.50 0.97
N THR A 59 -29.13 14.24 0.85
CA THR A 59 -29.37 13.25 1.90
C THR A 59 -28.18 13.09 2.86
N LEU A 60 -26.94 13.33 2.42
CA LEU A 60 -25.75 13.34 3.29
C LEU A 60 -25.86 14.37 4.42
N SER A 61 -26.48 15.51 4.15
CA SER A 61 -26.72 16.56 5.16
C SER A 61 -27.82 16.23 6.16
N LYS A 62 -28.60 15.16 5.93
CA LYS A 62 -29.76 14.78 6.73
C LYS A 62 -29.53 13.43 7.44
N ASN A 63 -29.85 13.39 8.74
CA ASN A 63 -30.13 12.16 9.51
C ASN A 63 -29.08 11.03 9.48
N SER A 64 -27.82 11.31 9.79
CA SER A 64 -26.80 10.23 9.93
C SER A 64 -26.79 9.25 8.74
N THR A 65 -27.04 9.74 7.54
CA THR A 65 -26.98 8.95 6.32
C THR A 65 -25.54 8.90 5.81
N ALA A 66 -25.01 7.71 5.58
CA ALA A 66 -23.74 7.51 4.88
C ALA A 66 -24.00 6.83 3.54
N TRP A 67 -23.35 7.31 2.47
CA TRP A 67 -23.42 6.72 1.15
C TRP A 67 -22.13 5.99 0.83
N HIS A 68 -22.24 4.83 0.21
CA HIS A 68 -21.15 3.95 -0.15
C HIS A 68 -21.23 3.60 -1.63
N ILE A 69 -20.08 3.58 -2.30
CA ILE A 69 -19.94 3.05 -3.66
C ILE A 69 -19.11 1.75 -3.63
N PRO A 70 -19.32 0.82 -4.57
CA PRO A 70 -18.54 -0.41 -4.61
C PRO A 70 -17.07 -0.09 -4.91
N LEU A 71 -16.17 -0.79 -4.23
CA LEU A 71 -14.75 -0.75 -4.59
C LEU A 71 -14.53 -1.36 -5.97
N PRO A 72 -13.64 -0.77 -6.78
CA PRO A 72 -13.23 -1.37 -8.03
C PRO A 72 -12.65 -2.78 -7.81
N GLU A 73 -12.91 -3.68 -8.76
CA GLU A 73 -12.22 -4.97 -8.77
C GLU A 73 -10.71 -4.77 -8.98
N PRO A 74 -9.87 -5.66 -8.42
CA PRO A 74 -8.44 -5.65 -8.70
C PRO A 74 -8.19 -5.70 -10.21
N TRP A 75 -7.34 -4.83 -10.72
CA TRP A 75 -7.00 -4.91 -12.14
C TRP A 75 -5.93 -5.98 -12.40
N VAL A 76 -5.95 -6.57 -13.59
CA VAL A 76 -5.14 -7.76 -13.92
C VAL A 76 -3.64 -7.47 -13.87
N GLY A 77 -3.23 -6.28 -14.35
CA GLY A 77 -1.83 -5.92 -14.47
C GLY A 77 -1.15 -6.50 -15.71
N LEU A 78 0.15 -6.25 -15.83
CA LEU A 78 0.97 -6.70 -16.95
C LEU A 78 1.76 -7.96 -16.55
N ASP A 79 1.88 -8.91 -17.46
CA ASP A 79 2.71 -10.10 -17.26
C ASP A 79 4.15 -9.81 -17.67
N ASN A 80 4.84 -9.02 -16.84
CA ASN A 80 6.23 -8.68 -17.02
C ASN A 80 7.14 -9.69 -16.31
N ILE A 81 8.33 -9.92 -16.88
CA ILE A 81 9.41 -10.60 -16.16
C ILE A 81 9.99 -9.58 -15.18
N LEU A 82 9.89 -9.89 -13.90
CA LEU A 82 10.42 -9.04 -12.83
C LEU A 82 11.85 -9.46 -12.49
N PRO A 83 12.78 -8.50 -12.36
CA PRO A 83 14.19 -8.82 -12.13
C PRO A 83 14.50 -9.33 -10.71
N LEU A 84 13.66 -9.05 -9.72
CA LEU A 84 13.72 -9.62 -8.39
C LEU A 84 12.35 -10.17 -8.01
N ASP A 85 12.35 -11.17 -7.14
CA ASP A 85 11.12 -11.63 -6.49
C ASP A 85 10.41 -10.43 -5.83
N PRO A 86 9.10 -10.22 -6.10
CA PRO A 86 8.37 -9.07 -5.58
C PRO A 86 8.33 -9.00 -4.06
N TYR A 87 8.22 -10.14 -3.39
CA TYR A 87 8.21 -10.18 -1.92
C TYR A 87 9.58 -9.77 -1.36
N LEU A 88 10.67 -10.26 -1.95
CA LEU A 88 12.04 -9.86 -1.58
C LEU A 88 12.24 -8.35 -1.76
N LEU A 89 11.83 -7.79 -2.90
CA LEU A 89 11.91 -6.34 -3.11
C LEU A 89 11.08 -5.59 -2.05
N GLY A 90 9.91 -6.10 -1.69
CA GLY A 90 9.07 -5.54 -0.63
C GLY A 90 9.78 -5.47 0.72
N LEU A 91 10.43 -6.57 1.14
CA LEU A 91 11.25 -6.62 2.36
C LEU A 91 12.37 -5.58 2.33
N MET A 92 13.06 -5.47 1.18
CA MET A 92 14.16 -4.52 0.99
C MET A 92 13.70 -3.06 1.00
N LEU A 93 12.61 -2.73 0.33
CA LEU A 93 12.03 -1.38 0.37
C LEU A 93 11.65 -0.95 1.78
N ALA A 94 11.15 -1.89 2.57
CA ALA A 94 10.77 -1.62 3.96
C ALA A 94 11.97 -1.36 4.87
N ASN A 95 13.05 -2.14 4.78
CA ASN A 95 14.12 -2.09 5.78
C ASN A 95 15.57 -2.38 5.28
N ALA A 96 15.86 -2.21 3.98
CA ALA A 96 17.24 -2.29 3.50
C ALA A 96 17.87 -0.90 3.35
N ASP A 97 19.20 -0.83 3.53
CA ASP A 97 20.01 0.32 3.15
C ASP A 97 20.54 0.10 1.72
N PHE A 98 20.26 1.05 0.84
CA PHE A 98 20.69 1.03 -0.57
C PHE A 98 21.93 1.88 -0.83
N ASN A 99 22.68 2.27 0.20
CA ASN A 99 23.91 3.04 0.05
C ASN A 99 24.94 2.27 -0.82
N PRO A 100 25.39 2.85 -1.95
CA PRO A 100 26.32 2.16 -2.87
C PRO A 100 27.70 1.91 -2.27
N ARG A 101 28.08 2.66 -1.24
CA ARG A 101 29.40 2.53 -0.56
C ARG A 101 29.45 1.40 0.47
N HIS A 102 28.28 0.88 0.85
CA HIS A 102 28.15 -0.18 1.86
C HIS A 102 27.57 -1.45 1.26
N PRO A 103 27.82 -2.60 1.87
CA PRO A 103 27.05 -3.81 1.58
C PRO A 103 25.57 -3.57 1.84
N ILE A 104 24.70 -4.18 1.05
CA ILE A 104 23.27 -4.14 1.31
C ILE A 104 23.01 -4.86 2.63
N ALA A 105 22.51 -4.13 3.62
CA ALA A 105 22.15 -4.66 4.92
C ALA A 105 20.63 -4.67 5.08
N ILE A 106 20.06 -5.84 5.38
CA ILE A 106 18.66 -6.00 5.70
C ILE A 106 18.58 -6.37 7.18
N ARG A 107 18.07 -5.46 8.00
CA ARG A 107 17.87 -5.73 9.42
C ARG A 107 16.61 -6.54 9.61
N ILE A 108 16.71 -7.64 10.36
CA ILE A 108 15.61 -8.57 10.55
C ILE A 108 15.64 -9.15 11.96
N ASP A 109 14.47 -9.32 12.56
CA ASP A 109 14.31 -10.03 13.81
C ASP A 109 14.42 -11.56 13.58
N LYS A 110 14.59 -12.32 14.68
CA LYS A 110 14.61 -13.78 14.63
C LYS A 110 13.26 -14.34 14.18
N GLY A 111 13.28 -15.54 13.58
CA GLY A 111 12.10 -16.34 13.31
C GLY A 111 11.81 -16.52 11.83
N GLU A 112 10.57 -16.85 11.54
CA GLU A 112 10.07 -17.23 10.21
C GLU A 112 10.50 -16.28 9.08
N LEU A 113 10.46 -14.97 9.35
CA LEU A 113 10.82 -13.97 8.34
C LEU A 113 12.32 -14.06 7.96
N LYS A 114 13.20 -14.36 8.93
CA LYS A 114 14.62 -14.57 8.68
C LYS A 114 14.85 -15.78 7.78
N ASP A 115 14.22 -16.91 8.10
CA ASP A 115 14.40 -18.15 7.36
C ASP A 115 13.89 -18.00 5.92
N ARG A 116 12.74 -17.36 5.75
CA ARG A 116 12.17 -17.05 4.44
C ARG A 116 13.06 -16.11 3.62
N LEU A 117 13.56 -15.02 4.23
CA LEU A 117 14.46 -14.09 3.56
C LEU A 117 15.78 -14.78 3.16
N THR A 118 16.34 -15.62 4.04
CA THR A 118 17.54 -16.41 3.76
C THR A 118 17.33 -17.30 2.52
N THR A 119 16.22 -18.02 2.46
CA THR A 119 15.85 -18.85 1.31
C THR A 119 15.78 -18.04 0.03
N LEU A 120 15.05 -16.92 0.04
CA LEU A 120 14.90 -16.06 -1.13
C LEU A 120 16.24 -15.48 -1.62
N ILE A 121 17.12 -15.05 -0.71
CA ILE A 121 18.42 -14.49 -1.08
C ILE A 121 19.29 -15.55 -1.72
N THR A 122 19.21 -16.81 -1.26
CA THR A 122 20.00 -17.91 -1.79
C THR A 122 19.75 -18.17 -3.29
N GLU A 123 18.55 -17.83 -3.78
CA GLU A 123 18.22 -17.90 -5.22
C GLU A 123 19.03 -16.91 -6.07
N TYR A 124 19.46 -15.80 -5.49
CA TYR A 124 20.17 -14.72 -6.19
C TYR A 124 21.66 -14.59 -5.83
N SER A 125 22.05 -15.11 -4.67
CA SER A 125 23.42 -15.01 -4.19
C SER A 125 23.76 -16.15 -3.23
N ASN A 126 24.83 -16.86 -3.54
CA ASN A 126 25.39 -17.89 -2.63
C ASN A 126 26.25 -17.28 -1.50
N ARG A 127 26.39 -15.96 -1.46
CA ARG A 127 27.27 -15.25 -0.54
C ARG A 127 26.50 -14.18 0.22
N PHE A 128 26.04 -14.54 1.38
CA PHE A 128 25.56 -13.62 2.39
C PHE A 128 26.06 -14.09 3.75
N TYR A 129 26.11 -13.20 4.72
CA TYR A 129 26.47 -13.57 6.09
C TYR A 129 25.60 -12.82 7.09
N LEU A 130 25.41 -13.43 8.24
CA LEU A 130 24.69 -12.85 9.37
C LEU A 130 25.67 -12.11 10.26
N LYS A 131 25.41 -10.83 10.55
CA LYS A 131 26.27 -10.01 11.40
C LYS A 131 25.49 -9.44 12.58
N GLY A 132 26.09 -9.60 13.78
CA GLY A 132 25.61 -8.97 15.00
C GLY A 132 24.46 -9.72 15.69
N LYS A 133 24.03 -9.18 16.83
CA LYS A 133 22.93 -9.72 17.63
C LYS A 133 21.57 -9.55 16.96
N ASP A 134 21.45 -8.56 16.08
CA ASP A 134 20.21 -8.16 15.42
C ASP A 134 20.05 -8.75 14.01
N TYR A 135 20.69 -9.89 13.72
CA TYR A 135 20.56 -10.66 12.48
C TYR A 135 20.49 -9.80 11.21
N ASN A 136 21.48 -8.92 11.01
CA ASN A 136 21.63 -8.25 9.73
C ASN A 136 22.09 -9.27 8.68
N ILE A 137 21.29 -9.44 7.62
CA ILE A 137 21.74 -10.16 6.43
C ILE A 137 22.53 -9.19 5.60
N ILE A 138 23.80 -9.49 5.38
CA ILE A 138 24.73 -8.66 4.64
C ILE A 138 25.00 -9.32 3.30
N LEU A 139 24.74 -8.60 2.22
CA LEU A 139 25.12 -8.98 0.85
C LEU A 139 26.46 -8.28 0.55
N PRO A 140 27.56 -9.03 0.38
CA PRO A 140 28.89 -8.45 0.27
C PRO A 140 29.07 -7.58 -0.97
N ASN A 141 30.04 -6.67 -0.90
CA ASN A 141 30.47 -5.85 -2.03
C ASN A 141 31.41 -6.59 -2.99
N LYS A 142 31.67 -6.00 -4.10
CA LYS A 142 32.20 -6.40 -5.39
C LYS A 142 33.49 -7.19 -5.52
N GLU A 143 34.07 -7.77 -4.52
CA GLU A 143 35.40 -8.45 -4.68
C GLU A 143 35.33 -9.82 -5.38
N THR A 144 34.17 -10.36 -5.68
CA THR A 144 34.00 -11.74 -6.14
C THR A 144 33.02 -12.00 -7.29
N GLY A 145 32.69 -11.00 -8.08
CA GLY A 145 32.18 -11.22 -9.45
C GLY A 145 30.67 -11.27 -9.70
N GLU A 146 29.81 -11.56 -8.73
CA GLU A 146 28.36 -11.61 -8.98
C GLU A 146 27.57 -10.75 -8.00
N HIS A 147 26.95 -9.69 -8.54
CA HIS A 147 26.15 -8.73 -7.78
C HIS A 147 24.74 -8.58 -8.31
N TYR A 148 24.10 -9.70 -8.66
CA TYR A 148 22.79 -9.66 -9.30
C TYR A 148 21.81 -8.72 -8.59
N ILE A 149 21.72 -8.77 -7.25
CA ILE A 149 20.79 -7.89 -6.50
C ILE A 149 21.22 -6.42 -6.61
N LYS A 150 22.53 -6.10 -6.50
CA LYS A 150 23.01 -4.72 -6.59
C LYS A 150 22.85 -4.15 -8.00
N ASP A 151 23.18 -4.94 -9.01
CA ASP A 151 23.03 -4.55 -10.42
C ASP A 151 21.54 -4.38 -10.77
N THR A 152 20.69 -5.21 -10.21
CA THR A 152 19.23 -5.05 -10.32
C THR A 152 18.76 -3.77 -9.64
N LEU A 153 19.26 -3.41 -8.46
CA LEU A 153 18.94 -2.13 -7.82
C LEU A 153 19.37 -0.93 -8.65
N VAL A 154 20.51 -1.03 -9.39
CA VAL A 154 20.93 0.00 -10.35
C VAL A 154 19.91 0.11 -11.48
N THR A 155 19.52 -1.01 -12.08
CA THR A 155 18.52 -1.07 -13.16
C THR A 155 17.15 -0.55 -12.72
N LEU A 156 16.79 -0.76 -11.46
CA LEU A 156 15.54 -0.30 -10.86
C LEU A 156 15.62 1.15 -10.32
N GLU A 157 16.76 1.83 -10.52
CA GLU A 157 17.01 3.19 -10.01
C GLU A 157 16.93 3.32 -8.48
N LEU A 158 17.12 2.20 -7.77
CA LEU A 158 17.08 2.16 -6.31
C LEU A 158 18.45 2.25 -5.65
N ASN A 159 19.54 2.07 -6.42
CA ASN A 159 20.91 2.12 -5.90
C ASN A 159 21.27 3.54 -5.44
N GLY A 160 21.64 3.70 -4.19
CA GLY A 160 21.94 5.00 -3.57
C GLY A 160 20.72 5.78 -3.05
N VAL A 161 19.52 5.24 -3.23
CA VAL A 161 18.29 5.86 -2.74
C VAL A 161 18.23 5.76 -1.22
N ARG A 162 18.08 6.90 -0.55
CA ARG A 162 17.95 6.97 0.91
C ARG A 162 16.53 6.68 1.36
N SER A 163 16.35 6.38 2.64
CA SER A 163 15.03 6.05 3.20
C SER A 163 13.93 7.08 2.89
N PRO A 164 14.17 8.41 2.93
CA PRO A 164 13.14 9.39 2.57
C PRO A 164 12.79 9.46 1.08
N ASP A 165 13.66 8.92 0.24
CA ASP A 165 13.56 9.03 -1.22
C ASP A 165 13.12 7.72 -1.89
N LYS A 166 12.86 6.66 -1.11
CA LYS A 166 12.44 5.34 -1.63
C LYS A 166 11.11 5.42 -2.39
N PHE A 167 10.98 4.56 -3.39
CA PHE A 167 9.79 4.43 -4.23
C PHE A 167 9.61 2.99 -4.72
N ILE A 168 8.44 2.64 -5.23
CA ILE A 168 8.21 1.37 -5.90
C ILE A 168 8.43 1.55 -7.41
N PRO A 169 9.36 0.80 -8.05
CA PRO A 169 9.56 0.90 -9.49
C PRO A 169 8.29 0.58 -10.28
N ASN A 170 8.07 1.33 -11.38
CA ASN A 170 6.84 1.24 -12.17
C ASN A 170 6.55 -0.17 -12.72
N ILE A 171 7.60 -0.95 -13.04
CA ILE A 171 7.45 -2.32 -13.51
C ILE A 171 6.74 -3.21 -12.47
N TYR A 172 6.97 -2.98 -11.17
CA TYR A 172 6.29 -3.69 -10.08
C TYR A 172 4.90 -3.13 -9.78
N LYS A 173 4.71 -1.80 -9.83
CA LYS A 173 3.38 -1.18 -9.66
C LYS A 173 2.38 -1.68 -10.69
N ASN A 174 2.86 -1.97 -11.90
CA ASN A 174 2.05 -2.42 -13.04
C ASN A 174 2.08 -3.93 -13.28
N ALA A 175 2.76 -4.69 -12.45
CA ALA A 175 2.85 -6.15 -12.55
C ALA A 175 1.50 -6.83 -12.31
N LYS A 176 1.41 -8.11 -12.63
CA LYS A 176 0.19 -8.90 -12.40
C LYS A 176 -0.21 -8.94 -10.92
N LEU A 177 -1.47 -9.26 -10.68
CA LEU A 177 -2.11 -9.21 -9.36
C LEU A 177 -1.28 -9.90 -8.27
N LYS A 178 -0.82 -11.12 -8.53
CA LYS A 178 -0.05 -11.91 -7.56
C LYS A 178 1.26 -11.25 -7.15
N ASP A 179 1.96 -10.62 -8.11
CA ASP A 179 3.25 -10.01 -7.87
C ASP A 179 3.11 -8.69 -7.10
N ARG A 180 2.07 -7.91 -7.39
CA ARG A 180 1.72 -6.71 -6.62
C ARG A 180 1.32 -7.05 -5.18
N LEU A 181 0.57 -8.15 -5.00
CA LEU A 181 0.22 -8.62 -3.66
C LEU A 181 1.47 -9.09 -2.90
N ALA A 182 2.34 -9.87 -3.53
CA ALA A 182 3.58 -10.34 -2.92
C ALA A 182 4.50 -9.18 -2.51
N LEU A 183 4.62 -8.15 -3.34
CA LEU A 183 5.37 -6.93 -3.00
C LEU A 183 4.81 -6.25 -1.75
N LEU A 184 3.48 -6.05 -1.69
CA LEU A 184 2.82 -5.48 -0.52
C LEU A 184 3.04 -6.34 0.73
N GLN A 185 2.90 -7.65 0.60
CA GLN A 185 3.15 -8.60 1.69
C GLN A 185 4.56 -8.51 2.24
N GLY A 186 5.58 -8.43 1.37
CA GLY A 186 6.97 -8.24 1.80
C GLY A 186 7.16 -6.95 2.61
N ILE A 187 6.57 -5.85 2.18
CA ILE A 187 6.60 -4.58 2.92
C ILE A 187 5.91 -4.73 4.29
N MET A 188 4.75 -5.35 4.32
CA MET A 188 3.94 -5.49 5.53
C MET A 188 4.54 -6.48 6.52
N ASP A 189 5.06 -7.61 6.05
CA ASP A 189 5.71 -8.60 6.90
C ASP A 189 6.97 -8.02 7.56
N MET A 190 7.70 -7.16 6.86
CA MET A 190 8.89 -6.51 7.39
C MET A 190 8.55 -5.41 8.41
N SER A 191 7.74 -4.43 8.03
CA SER A 191 7.56 -3.19 8.79
C SER A 191 6.11 -2.84 9.14
N GLY A 192 5.13 -3.60 8.63
CA GLY A 192 3.73 -3.40 8.96
C GLY A 192 3.37 -3.93 10.34
N GLU A 193 2.32 -3.37 10.91
CA GLU A 193 1.74 -3.81 12.19
C GLU A 193 0.28 -4.20 12.00
N PRO A 194 -0.16 -5.34 12.57
CA PRO A 194 -1.58 -5.68 12.59
C PRO A 194 -2.34 -4.67 13.45
N GLY A 195 -3.35 -4.05 12.86
CA GLY A 195 -4.27 -3.16 13.56
C GLY A 195 -5.56 -3.87 14.00
N ILE A 196 -6.44 -3.11 14.61
CA ILE A 196 -7.81 -3.54 14.93
C ILE A 196 -8.71 -3.43 13.69
N GLN A 197 -9.89 -4.07 13.70
CA GLN A 197 -10.88 -3.97 12.60
C GLN A 197 -10.36 -4.38 11.21
N ASN A 198 -9.58 -5.45 11.16
CA ASN A 198 -9.11 -6.07 9.91
C ASN A 198 -8.25 -5.16 9.01
N HIS A 199 -7.53 -4.21 9.58
CA HIS A 199 -6.57 -3.41 8.83
C HIS A 199 -5.14 -3.57 9.36
N GLY A 200 -4.16 -3.32 8.50
CA GLY A 200 -2.78 -3.17 8.89
C GLY A 200 -2.38 -1.70 8.90
N THR A 201 -1.40 -1.36 9.71
CA THR A 201 -0.76 -0.05 9.73
C THR A 201 0.68 -0.13 9.29
N LEU A 202 1.16 0.90 8.63
CA LEU A 202 2.53 1.00 8.18
C LEU A 202 2.99 2.45 8.28
N SER A 203 4.20 2.67 8.79
CA SER A 203 4.82 4.00 8.83
C SER A 203 6.08 4.01 7.97
N VAL A 204 6.19 4.97 7.06
CA VAL A 204 7.34 5.14 6.17
C VAL A 204 7.82 6.60 6.13
N HIS A 205 9.12 6.81 5.90
CA HIS A 205 9.68 8.15 5.78
C HIS A 205 9.42 8.78 4.41
N SER A 206 9.44 7.96 3.35
CA SER A 206 9.27 8.44 2.00
C SER A 206 7.80 8.73 1.70
N LYS A 207 7.51 9.97 1.30
CA LYS A 207 6.19 10.36 0.78
C LYS A 207 5.87 9.62 -0.51
N GLN A 208 6.87 9.50 -1.42
CA GLN A 208 6.67 8.78 -2.68
C GLN A 208 6.37 7.30 -2.46
N LEU A 209 7.11 6.64 -1.54
CA LEU A 209 6.84 5.24 -1.20
C LEU A 209 5.43 5.07 -0.60
N ALA A 210 5.00 6.00 0.24
CA ALA A 210 3.65 5.97 0.80
C ALA A 210 2.56 6.10 -0.27
N GLU A 211 2.73 7.02 -1.21
CA GLU A 211 1.83 7.20 -2.35
C GLU A 211 1.81 5.97 -3.27
N ASP A 212 2.98 5.38 -3.52
CA ASP A 212 3.12 4.15 -4.31
C ASP A 212 2.44 2.95 -3.62
N ILE A 213 2.59 2.80 -2.30
CA ILE A 213 1.90 1.75 -1.53
C ILE A 213 0.40 1.99 -1.55
N GLN A 214 -0.05 3.25 -1.41
CA GLN A 214 -1.47 3.58 -1.53
C GLN A 214 -2.03 3.19 -2.91
N TYR A 215 -1.29 3.50 -3.99
CA TYR A 215 -1.64 3.08 -5.34
C TYR A 215 -1.71 1.55 -5.43
N LEU A 216 -0.69 0.85 -4.91
CA LEU A 216 -0.60 -0.61 -4.91
C LEU A 216 -1.83 -1.24 -4.24
N VAL A 217 -2.18 -0.80 -3.03
CA VAL A 217 -3.35 -1.27 -2.28
C VAL A 217 -4.65 -1.02 -3.06
N ARG A 218 -4.82 0.17 -3.62
CA ARG A 218 -6.00 0.53 -4.42
C ARG A 218 -6.10 -0.32 -5.68
N SER A 219 -4.98 -0.64 -6.31
CA SER A 219 -4.91 -1.51 -7.49
C SER A 219 -5.25 -2.97 -7.18
N LEU A 220 -5.14 -3.37 -5.92
CA LEU A 220 -5.55 -4.68 -5.38
C LEU A 220 -7.02 -4.69 -4.91
N GLY A 221 -7.78 -3.62 -5.20
CA GLY A 221 -9.17 -3.49 -4.78
C GLY A 221 -9.35 -3.20 -3.28
N GLY A 222 -8.31 -2.74 -2.60
CA GLY A 222 -8.33 -2.36 -1.20
C GLY A 222 -8.56 -0.86 -0.96
N THR A 223 -8.61 -0.49 0.31
CA THR A 223 -8.62 0.90 0.78
C THR A 223 -7.34 1.23 1.52
N CYS A 224 -6.83 2.44 1.34
CA CYS A 224 -5.64 2.92 2.01
C CYS A 224 -5.81 4.40 2.35
N LYS A 225 -5.93 4.69 3.65
CA LYS A 225 -5.92 6.07 4.16
C LYS A 225 -4.48 6.46 4.47
N LEU A 226 -4.04 7.57 3.90
CA LEU A 226 -2.74 8.16 4.15
C LEU A 226 -2.89 9.37 5.08
N SER A 227 -2.04 9.45 6.09
CA SER A 227 -1.91 10.61 6.98
C SER A 227 -0.45 10.88 7.29
N GLN A 228 -0.14 12.08 7.72
CA GLN A 228 1.20 12.48 8.14
C GLN A 228 1.23 12.62 9.66
N ARG A 229 2.31 12.15 10.28
CA ARG A 229 2.56 12.28 11.71
C ARG A 229 3.99 12.72 11.94
N SER A 230 4.19 13.81 12.71
CA SER A 230 5.50 14.19 13.18
C SER A 230 5.87 13.40 14.43
N THR A 231 6.97 12.68 14.37
CA THR A 231 7.49 11.89 15.48
C THR A 231 8.71 12.57 16.08
N LYS A 232 8.70 12.75 17.39
CA LYS A 232 9.82 13.30 18.14
C LYS A 232 10.87 12.22 18.33
N LEU A 233 12.09 12.48 17.85
CA LEU A 233 13.25 11.64 18.08
C LEU A 233 14.26 12.39 18.94
N SER A 234 14.92 11.67 19.84
CA SER A 234 16.02 12.21 20.67
C SER A 234 17.29 11.45 20.35
N THR A 235 18.38 12.19 20.12
CA THR A 235 19.71 11.61 19.98
C THR A 235 20.30 11.24 21.34
N THR A 236 21.39 10.46 21.33
CA THR A 236 22.20 10.18 22.53
C THR A 236 22.67 11.44 23.23
N ASP A 237 22.90 12.54 22.50
CA ASP A 237 23.32 13.84 23.01
C ASP A 237 22.15 14.72 23.49
N LYS A 238 20.96 14.12 23.71
CA LYS A 238 19.74 14.81 24.16
C LYS A 238 19.22 15.90 23.21
N GLN A 239 19.73 15.98 21.98
CA GLN A 239 19.12 16.82 20.97
C GLN A 239 17.82 16.19 20.49
N THR A 240 16.79 17.02 20.39
CA THR A 240 15.46 16.62 19.93
C THR A 240 15.23 17.16 18.54
N TYR A 241 14.82 16.29 17.63
CA TYR A 241 14.36 16.68 16.29
C TYR A 241 13.05 15.97 15.95
N TYR A 242 12.30 16.58 15.04
CA TYR A 242 11.05 16.01 14.56
C TYR A 242 11.28 15.40 13.17
N VAL A 243 10.74 14.20 12.98
CA VAL A 243 10.76 13.54 11.69
C VAL A 243 9.33 13.27 11.26
N ASP A 244 9.01 13.73 10.07
CA ASP A 244 7.71 13.47 9.47
C ASP A 244 7.65 12.07 8.90
N MET A 245 6.66 11.32 9.36
CA MET A 245 6.36 9.97 8.91
C MET A 245 5.02 9.97 8.17
N GLN A 246 4.98 9.23 7.08
CA GLN A 246 3.73 8.90 6.41
C GLN A 246 3.14 7.67 7.05
N VAL A 247 1.89 7.74 7.51
CA VAL A 247 1.18 6.62 8.16
C VAL A 247 0.06 6.15 7.24
N LEU A 248 0.10 4.88 6.89
CA LEU A 248 -0.88 4.23 6.04
C LEU A 248 -1.74 3.28 6.87
N HIS A 249 -3.07 3.38 6.70
CA HIS A 249 -4.03 2.41 7.21
C HIS A 249 -4.56 1.61 6.02
N ILE A 250 -4.21 0.33 5.97
CA ILE A 250 -4.39 -0.54 4.81
C ILE A 250 -5.42 -1.61 5.11
N LYS A 251 -6.42 -1.75 4.24
CA LYS A 251 -7.42 -2.81 4.31
C LYS A 251 -7.58 -3.45 2.93
N LEU A 252 -7.42 -4.77 2.86
CA LEU A 252 -7.67 -5.56 1.65
C LEU A 252 -9.04 -6.22 1.70
N ARG A 253 -9.58 -6.65 0.55
CA ARG A 253 -10.83 -7.41 0.45
C ARG A 253 -10.78 -8.70 1.26
N THR A 254 -9.63 -9.36 1.25
CA THR A 254 -9.33 -10.50 2.10
C THR A 254 -8.24 -10.09 3.10
N PRO A 255 -8.62 -9.60 4.28
CA PRO A 255 -7.66 -9.03 5.24
C PRO A 255 -6.55 -10.00 5.63
N SER A 256 -6.86 -11.30 5.76
CA SER A 256 -5.89 -12.36 6.09
C SER A 256 -4.73 -12.49 5.09
N THR A 257 -4.87 -11.93 3.89
CA THR A 257 -3.78 -11.96 2.88
C THR A 257 -2.76 -10.84 3.03
N LEU A 258 -2.97 -9.89 3.95
CA LEU A 258 -2.10 -8.73 4.10
C LEU A 258 -0.74 -9.10 4.73
N PHE A 259 -0.73 -10.08 5.63
CA PHE A 259 0.48 -10.62 6.25
C PHE A 259 0.59 -12.10 5.93
N THR A 260 1.81 -12.59 5.76
CA THR A 260 2.08 -14.01 5.45
C THR A 260 2.82 -14.73 6.57
N ILE A 261 3.35 -14.01 7.56
CA ILE A 261 4.08 -14.56 8.69
C ILE A 261 3.16 -14.79 9.90
N ALA A 262 3.36 -15.91 10.59
CA ALA A 262 2.47 -16.37 11.65
C ALA A 262 2.43 -15.45 12.89
N ASN A 263 3.48 -14.71 13.15
CA ASN A 263 3.56 -13.80 14.31
C ASN A 263 2.86 -12.44 14.10
N LYS A 264 2.32 -12.18 12.92
CA LYS A 264 1.55 -10.96 12.59
C LYS A 264 0.13 -11.27 12.09
N PRO A 265 -0.67 -12.09 12.78
CA PRO A 265 -2.03 -12.38 12.32
C PRO A 265 -2.90 -11.14 12.48
N LEU A 266 -3.66 -10.77 11.46
CA LEU A 266 -4.77 -9.86 11.65
C LEU A 266 -5.85 -10.55 12.48
N LYS A 267 -6.28 -9.91 13.56
CA LYS A 267 -7.47 -10.36 14.33
C LYS A 267 -8.70 -10.05 13.48
N VAL A 268 -9.12 -11.02 12.68
CA VAL A 268 -10.36 -10.92 11.91
C VAL A 268 -11.52 -11.12 12.86
N SER A 269 -12.32 -10.08 13.06
CA SER A 269 -13.57 -10.21 13.78
C SER A 269 -14.66 -10.63 12.80
N ASP A 270 -15.08 -11.87 12.84
CA ASP A 270 -16.16 -12.40 11.99
C ASP A 270 -17.51 -11.72 12.27
N ASN A 271 -17.65 -11.07 13.40
CA ASN A 271 -18.87 -10.41 13.87
C ASN A 271 -18.87 -8.88 13.67
N ASP A 272 -17.82 -8.28 13.12
CA ASP A 272 -17.79 -6.85 12.85
C ASP A 272 -18.49 -6.55 11.51
N PRO A 273 -19.68 -5.91 11.51
CA PRO A 273 -20.35 -5.54 10.26
C PRO A 273 -19.50 -4.63 9.38
N SER A 274 -18.61 -3.82 9.97
CA SER A 274 -17.69 -2.95 9.24
C SER A 274 -16.57 -3.74 8.56
N ALA A 275 -16.26 -4.96 9.02
CA ALA A 275 -15.30 -5.85 8.40
C ALA A 275 -15.74 -6.32 7.01
N LYS A 276 -17.06 -6.41 6.80
CA LYS A 276 -17.69 -6.86 5.53
C LYS A 276 -17.91 -5.72 4.54
N LEU A 277 -17.80 -4.46 4.98
CA LEU A 277 -18.05 -3.29 4.15
C LEU A 277 -16.73 -2.75 3.60
N LEU A 278 -16.29 -3.31 2.49
CA LEU A 278 -15.22 -2.75 1.67
C LEU A 278 -15.79 -1.82 0.59
N ASP A 279 -16.59 -0.86 1.03
CA ASP A 279 -17.15 0.16 0.17
C ASP A 279 -16.46 1.50 0.44
N LEU A 280 -16.47 2.38 -0.56
CA LEU A 280 -15.99 3.74 -0.39
C LEU A 280 -17.13 4.61 0.13
N GLU A 281 -17.00 5.05 1.37
CA GLU A 281 -17.93 6.01 1.98
C GLU A 281 -17.67 7.41 1.43
N ILE A 282 -18.74 8.09 0.99
CA ILE A 282 -18.71 9.48 0.53
C ILE A 282 -18.73 10.40 1.75
N VAL A 283 -17.84 11.39 1.76
CA VAL A 283 -17.74 12.39 2.83
C VAL A 283 -18.01 13.77 2.23
N LEU A 284 -18.77 14.60 2.93
CA LEU A 284 -18.90 16.01 2.59
C LEU A 284 -17.60 16.74 2.89
N THR A 285 -17.04 17.45 1.91
CA THR A 285 -15.89 18.34 2.07
C THR A 285 -16.23 19.75 1.60
#